data_93fa40d2ce8056465dc6886886359e9b
#
_entry.id   93fa40d2ce8056465dc6886886359e9b
#
_cell.length_a   1.000
_cell.length_b   1.000
_cell.length_c   1.000
_cell.angle_alpha   90.00
_cell.angle_beta   90.00
_cell.angle_gamma   90.00
#
_symmetry.space_group_name_H-M   'P 1'
#
loop_
_entity.id
_entity.type
_entity.pdbx_description
1 polymer ?
#
loop_
_entity_poly.entity_id
_entity_poly.type
_entity_poly.pdbx_seq_one_letter_code
_entity_poly.pdbx_strand_id
1 'polypeptide(L)'
;MQFTTTSAVYSRKNNAPFTCNKSYRHFMIAMDDVVCAAQSVETAAWLYGIGGCYVGTILECIPAIAELYKLPMLAAPVLLLSLGYPKTLAVPRKKLDQDMVVFRGAYPTLSAEKISEAYDRKYSGMRFSLPADPHKRQALLDEFRAALCTTYNENKCDEIIRAAEKAGSLSEIQRRFGLHYHAAEMLSSDVIEGLASQGIYPYYGLLEQDPEP
;
A
#
# COMPACT_ATOMS: atom_id res chain seq x y z
N MET A 1 7.06 20.95 2.51
CA MET A 1 7.90 20.23 1.51
C MET A 1 9.37 20.34 1.91
N GLN A 2 9.93 19.27 2.52
CA GLN A 2 11.28 19.31 3.11
C GLN A 2 12.33 18.53 2.30
N PHE A 3 11.87 17.71 1.34
CA PHE A 3 12.74 17.03 0.37
C PHE A 3 12.53 17.64 -0.99
N THR A 4 13.34 18.57 -1.38
CA THR A 4 13.37 19.00 -2.77
C THR A 4 14.78 19.42 -3.10
N THR A 5 15.15 19.26 -4.37
CA THR A 5 16.36 19.85 -4.93
C THR A 5 16.46 21.32 -4.55
N THR A 6 15.34 22.03 -4.58
CA THR A 6 15.24 23.45 -4.22
C THR A 6 15.66 23.71 -2.77
N SER A 7 15.15 22.90 -1.81
CA SER A 7 15.51 23.04 -0.40
C SER A 7 16.99 22.74 -0.16
N ALA A 8 17.54 21.71 -0.81
CA ALA A 8 18.95 21.37 -0.72
C ALA A 8 19.86 22.47 -1.28
N VAL A 9 19.51 23.04 -2.43
CA VAL A 9 20.24 24.16 -3.04
C VAL A 9 20.17 25.39 -2.14
N TYR A 10 18.99 25.72 -1.61
CA TYR A 10 18.81 26.87 -0.74
C TYR A 10 19.58 26.73 0.57
N SER A 11 19.58 25.55 1.20
CA SER A 11 20.36 25.26 2.40
C SER A 11 21.84 25.45 2.16
N ARG A 12 22.39 24.89 1.07
CA ARG A 12 23.81 25.04 0.71
C ARG A 12 24.18 26.51 0.47
N LYS A 13 23.32 27.25 -0.24
CA LYS A 13 23.55 28.68 -0.48
C LYS A 13 23.63 29.52 0.81
N ASN A 14 22.94 29.08 1.86
CA ASN A 14 22.90 29.76 3.15
C ASN A 14 23.81 29.07 4.21
N ASN A 15 24.75 28.21 3.80
CA ASN A 15 25.67 27.50 4.67
C ASN A 15 24.95 26.68 5.76
N ALA A 16 23.73 26.19 5.45
CA ALA A 16 22.96 25.34 6.34
C ALA A 16 23.13 23.85 5.98
N PRO A 17 23.20 22.94 6.94
CA PRO A 17 23.24 21.52 6.64
C PRO A 17 21.92 21.04 6.04
N PHE A 18 22.01 20.08 5.12
CA PHE A 18 20.84 19.40 4.56
C PHE A 18 20.96 17.90 4.80
N THR A 19 20.19 17.40 5.76
CA THR A 19 20.18 15.99 6.16
C THR A 19 18.77 15.39 6.14
N CYS A 20 17.77 16.16 5.67
CA CYS A 20 16.37 15.74 5.69
C CYS A 20 16.10 14.47 4.86
N ASN A 21 16.87 14.27 3.78
CA ASN A 21 16.79 13.09 2.93
C ASN A 21 17.21 11.78 3.61
N LYS A 22 17.85 11.86 4.78
CA LYS A 22 18.27 10.73 5.62
C LYS A 22 17.40 10.56 6.87
N SER A 23 16.24 11.22 6.93
CA SER A 23 15.38 11.23 8.11
C SER A 23 14.04 10.57 7.81
N TYR A 24 13.75 9.46 8.48
CA TYR A 24 12.45 8.77 8.40
C TYR A 24 11.29 9.71 8.76
N ARG A 25 11.44 10.51 9.82
CA ARG A 25 10.42 11.49 10.24
C ARG A 25 10.09 12.48 9.11
N HIS A 26 11.11 13.02 8.46
CA HIS A 26 10.89 13.97 7.36
C HIS A 26 10.28 13.30 6.14
N PHE A 27 10.66 12.05 5.86
CA PHE A 27 10.03 11.26 4.81
C PHE A 27 8.53 11.09 5.07
N MET A 28 8.13 10.71 6.28
CA MET A 28 6.71 10.58 6.65
C MET A 28 5.95 11.90 6.50
N ILE A 29 6.50 13.02 6.98
CA ILE A 29 5.87 14.32 6.82
C ILE A 29 5.71 14.70 5.34
N ALA A 30 6.71 14.41 4.52
CA ALA A 30 6.63 14.69 3.08
C ALA A 30 5.56 13.83 2.39
N MET A 31 5.40 12.56 2.80
CA MET A 31 4.33 11.69 2.32
C MET A 31 2.95 12.25 2.70
N ASP A 32 2.77 12.67 3.95
CA ASP A 32 1.52 13.26 4.44
C ASP A 32 1.15 14.52 3.65
N ASP A 33 2.12 15.41 3.38
CA ASP A 33 1.92 16.61 2.56
C ASP A 33 1.41 16.26 1.15
N VAL A 34 2.02 15.26 0.51
CA VAL A 34 1.60 14.81 -0.84
C VAL A 34 0.19 14.23 -0.82
N VAL A 35 -0.13 13.40 0.17
CA VAL A 35 -1.47 12.81 0.31
C VAL A 35 -2.53 13.88 0.55
N CYS A 36 -2.27 14.86 1.40
CA CYS A 36 -3.18 15.98 1.64
C CYS A 36 -3.40 16.82 0.37
N ALA A 37 -2.34 17.09 -0.39
CA ALA A 37 -2.44 17.81 -1.66
C ALA A 37 -3.25 17.02 -2.70
N ALA A 38 -2.98 15.72 -2.85
CA ALA A 38 -3.69 14.85 -3.77
C ALA A 38 -5.19 14.74 -3.41
N GLN A 39 -5.53 14.62 -2.12
CA GLN A 39 -6.91 14.58 -1.67
C GLN A 39 -7.65 15.90 -1.95
N SER A 40 -6.96 17.03 -1.82
CA SER A 40 -7.53 18.33 -2.17
C SER A 40 -7.83 18.43 -3.66
N VAL A 41 -6.93 17.92 -4.52
CA VAL A 41 -7.14 17.85 -5.97
C VAL A 41 -8.30 16.93 -6.33
N GLU A 42 -8.37 15.73 -5.72
CA GLU A 42 -9.47 14.80 -5.96
C GLU A 42 -10.82 15.40 -5.58
N THR A 43 -10.88 16.05 -4.41
CA THR A 43 -12.12 16.70 -3.94
C THR A 43 -12.56 17.83 -4.88
N ALA A 44 -11.60 18.65 -5.35
CA ALA A 44 -11.90 19.69 -6.33
C ALA A 44 -12.35 19.09 -7.67
N ALA A 45 -11.71 18.03 -8.15
CA ALA A 45 -12.10 17.34 -9.39
C ALA A 45 -13.53 16.80 -9.33
N TRP A 46 -13.94 16.26 -8.20
CA TRP A 46 -15.30 15.78 -7.96
C TRP A 46 -16.37 16.85 -8.15
N LEU A 47 -16.09 18.10 -7.78
CA LEU A 47 -17.01 19.22 -7.99
C LEU A 47 -17.26 19.51 -9.48
N TYR A 48 -16.36 19.05 -10.35
CA TYR A 48 -16.49 19.16 -11.81
C TYR A 48 -16.92 17.85 -12.47
N GLY A 49 -17.37 16.85 -11.70
CA GLY A 49 -17.81 15.57 -12.21
C GLY A 49 -16.67 14.66 -12.69
N ILE A 50 -15.43 14.96 -12.30
CA ILE A 50 -14.25 14.16 -12.60
C ILE A 50 -14.03 13.17 -11.46
N GLY A 51 -13.98 11.88 -11.78
CA GLY A 51 -13.64 10.83 -10.83
C GLY A 51 -12.13 10.66 -10.66
N GLY A 52 -11.69 10.23 -9.47
CA GLY A 52 -10.31 9.95 -9.15
C GLY A 52 -10.08 8.48 -8.80
N CYS A 53 -8.86 7.99 -9.05
CA CYS A 53 -8.39 6.69 -8.59
C CYS A 53 -6.94 6.79 -8.14
N TYR A 54 -6.69 6.45 -6.89
CA TYR A 54 -5.33 6.35 -6.34
C TYR A 54 -4.68 5.02 -6.74
N VAL A 55 -3.46 5.10 -7.25
CA VAL A 55 -2.65 3.95 -7.66
C VAL A 55 -1.39 3.89 -6.80
N GLY A 56 -1.31 2.88 -5.93
CA GLY A 56 -0.18 2.67 -5.01
C GLY A 56 0.99 1.94 -5.64
N THR A 57 0.75 1.09 -6.63
CA THR A 57 1.78 0.28 -7.31
C THR A 57 2.85 1.11 -8.03
N ILE A 58 2.69 2.43 -8.11
CA ILE A 58 3.73 3.33 -8.62
C ILE A 58 5.02 3.27 -7.79
N LEU A 59 4.94 2.87 -6.53
CA LEU A 59 6.09 2.68 -5.65
C LEU A 59 7.02 1.56 -6.13
N GLU A 60 6.51 0.59 -6.89
CA GLU A 60 7.27 -0.53 -7.45
C GLU A 60 8.12 -0.14 -8.68
N CYS A 61 7.93 1.08 -9.21
CA CYS A 61 8.60 1.54 -10.42
C CYS A 61 9.14 2.97 -10.33
N ILE A 62 9.59 3.37 -9.14
CA ILE A 62 10.13 4.71 -8.87
C ILE A 62 11.20 5.14 -9.91
N PRO A 63 12.23 4.32 -10.23
CA PRO A 63 13.25 4.73 -11.18
C PRO A 63 12.69 5.00 -12.58
N ALA A 64 11.82 4.12 -13.07
CA ALA A 64 11.23 4.26 -14.41
C ALA A 64 10.35 5.52 -14.53
N ILE A 65 9.57 5.82 -13.48
CA ILE A 65 8.76 7.03 -13.44
C ILE A 65 9.62 8.29 -13.31
N ALA A 66 10.67 8.21 -12.49
CA ALA A 66 11.61 9.33 -12.35
C ALA A 66 12.28 9.67 -13.68
N GLU A 67 12.69 8.66 -14.44
CA GLU A 67 13.25 8.82 -15.79
C GLU A 67 12.21 9.40 -16.75
N LEU A 68 11.00 8.81 -16.81
CA LEU A 68 9.92 9.25 -17.70
C LEU A 68 9.57 10.73 -17.53
N TYR A 69 9.47 11.18 -16.28
CA TYR A 69 9.14 12.56 -15.95
C TYR A 69 10.35 13.46 -15.72
N LYS A 70 11.57 12.95 -15.92
CA LYS A 70 12.84 13.67 -15.70
C LYS A 70 12.89 14.33 -14.32
N LEU A 71 12.51 13.55 -13.30
CA LEU A 71 12.49 14.05 -11.94
C LEU A 71 13.92 14.37 -11.47
N PRO A 72 14.12 15.50 -10.79
CA PRO A 72 15.43 15.82 -10.23
C PRO A 72 15.72 14.93 -9.02
N MET A 73 16.98 14.82 -8.63
CA MET A 73 17.36 14.19 -7.36
C MET A 73 16.57 14.79 -6.18
N LEU A 74 16.29 13.99 -5.18
CA LEU A 74 15.46 14.32 -4.01
C LEU A 74 13.97 14.53 -4.34
N ALA A 75 13.53 14.07 -5.51
CA ALA A 75 12.12 13.98 -5.88
C ALA A 75 11.80 12.54 -6.29
N ALA A 76 10.84 11.91 -5.62
CA ALA A 76 10.38 10.57 -5.96
C ALA A 76 8.86 10.53 -6.13
N PRO A 77 8.33 9.74 -7.08
CA PRO A 77 6.90 9.51 -7.20
C PRO A 77 6.46 8.60 -6.05
N VAL A 78 5.53 9.05 -5.24
CA VAL A 78 5.02 8.29 -4.10
C VAL A 78 3.53 7.98 -4.19
N LEU A 79 2.84 8.65 -5.12
CA LEU A 79 1.41 8.51 -5.32
C LEU A 79 1.07 8.89 -6.77
N LEU A 80 0.22 8.10 -7.41
CA LEU A 80 -0.41 8.43 -8.67
C LEU A 80 -1.91 8.63 -8.45
N LEU A 81 -2.42 9.79 -8.83
CA LEU A 81 -3.84 10.07 -8.88
C LEU A 81 -4.28 10.16 -10.34
N SER A 82 -4.98 9.12 -10.81
CA SER A 82 -5.60 9.11 -12.14
C SER A 82 -6.93 9.83 -12.08
N LEU A 83 -7.14 10.79 -12.98
CA LEU A 83 -8.36 11.59 -13.06
C LEU A 83 -9.04 11.40 -14.41
N GLY A 84 -10.37 11.35 -14.43
CA GLY A 84 -11.14 11.23 -15.67
C GLY A 84 -12.65 11.24 -15.48
N TYR A 85 -13.38 11.39 -16.57
CA TYR A 85 -14.84 11.29 -16.52
C TYR A 85 -15.26 9.81 -16.44
N PRO A 86 -15.96 9.39 -15.37
CA PRO A 86 -16.35 8.00 -15.20
C PRO A 86 -17.42 7.62 -16.24
N LYS A 87 -17.23 6.48 -16.91
CA LYS A 87 -18.25 5.92 -17.82
C LYS A 87 -19.47 5.39 -17.06
N THR A 88 -19.23 4.92 -15.84
CA THR A 88 -20.25 4.40 -14.94
C THR A 88 -19.95 4.89 -13.53
N LEU A 89 -20.98 5.26 -12.79
CA LEU A 89 -20.80 5.63 -11.38
C LEU A 89 -20.39 4.38 -10.59
N ALA A 90 -19.35 4.52 -9.79
CA ALA A 90 -18.91 3.46 -8.90
C ALA A 90 -19.96 3.18 -7.83
N VAL A 91 -20.29 1.91 -7.62
CA VAL A 91 -21.14 1.51 -6.50
C VAL A 91 -20.32 1.65 -5.20
N PRO A 92 -20.82 2.39 -4.21
CA PRO A 92 -20.13 2.54 -2.93
C PRO A 92 -19.89 1.17 -2.28
N ARG A 93 -18.64 0.87 -1.96
CA ARG A 93 -18.31 -0.35 -1.22
C ARG A 93 -18.56 -0.15 0.26
N LYS A 94 -19.09 -1.18 0.94
CA LYS A 94 -19.23 -1.17 2.39
C LYS A 94 -17.87 -0.90 3.05
N LYS A 95 -17.87 -0.02 4.01
CA LYS A 95 -16.74 0.24 4.91
C LYS A 95 -16.97 -0.51 6.22
N LEU A 96 -16.00 -0.51 7.12
CA LEU A 96 -16.26 -0.89 8.50
C LEU A 96 -17.23 0.10 9.14
N ASP A 97 -18.05 -0.38 10.04
CA ASP A 97 -19.00 0.44 10.77
C ASP A 97 -18.27 1.53 11.59
N GLN A 98 -18.91 2.65 11.84
CA GLN A 98 -18.26 3.80 12.47
C GLN A 98 -17.69 3.46 13.86
N ASP A 99 -18.37 2.60 14.62
CA ASP A 99 -17.94 2.15 15.96
C ASP A 99 -16.68 1.25 15.93
N MET A 100 -16.22 0.86 14.74
CA MET A 100 -14.99 0.11 14.53
C MET A 100 -13.78 0.98 14.16
N VAL A 101 -14.01 2.25 13.81
CA VAL A 101 -12.96 3.14 13.28
C VAL A 101 -12.93 4.53 13.94
N VAL A 102 -13.99 4.89 14.68
CA VAL A 102 -14.07 6.18 15.39
C VAL A 102 -14.33 5.93 16.86
N PHE A 103 -13.39 6.30 17.69
CA PHE A 103 -13.46 6.14 19.15
C PHE A 103 -13.40 7.50 19.83
N ARG A 104 -14.13 7.63 20.95
CA ARG A 104 -14.14 8.85 21.76
C ARG A 104 -13.41 8.60 23.07
N GLY A 105 -12.47 9.47 23.40
CA GLY A 105 -11.69 9.41 24.64
C GLY A 105 -10.50 8.46 24.52
N ALA A 106 -10.71 7.14 24.59
CA ALA A 106 -9.66 6.13 24.53
C ALA A 106 -9.93 5.11 23.44
N TYR A 107 -8.87 4.47 22.94
CA TYR A 107 -8.98 3.34 22.04
C TYR A 107 -9.43 2.11 22.84
N PRO A 108 -10.60 1.51 22.54
CA PRO A 108 -11.08 0.36 23.30
C PRO A 108 -10.37 -0.94 22.90
N THR A 109 -10.28 -1.89 23.80
CA THR A 109 -9.98 -3.28 23.45
C THR A 109 -11.21 -3.89 22.81
N LEU A 110 -11.13 -4.20 21.52
CA LEU A 110 -12.21 -4.88 20.81
C LEU A 110 -12.07 -6.39 20.99
N SER A 111 -13.19 -7.10 21.22
CA SER A 111 -13.18 -8.57 21.26
C SER A 111 -13.02 -9.16 19.86
N ALA A 112 -12.48 -10.38 19.77
CA ALA A 112 -12.31 -11.10 18.51
C ALA A 112 -13.67 -11.29 17.78
N GLU A 113 -14.72 -11.55 18.55
CA GLU A 113 -16.08 -11.75 18.04
C GLU A 113 -16.59 -10.46 17.37
N LYS A 114 -16.47 -9.31 18.06
CA LYS A 114 -16.89 -8.01 17.51
C LYS A 114 -16.13 -7.67 16.24
N ILE A 115 -14.82 -7.93 16.22
CA ILE A 115 -13.98 -7.72 15.03
C ILE A 115 -14.46 -8.62 13.88
N SER A 116 -14.64 -9.94 14.15
CA SER A 116 -15.09 -10.90 13.14
C SER A 116 -16.43 -10.50 12.54
N GLU A 117 -17.42 -10.19 13.37
CA GLU A 117 -18.76 -9.76 12.91
C GLU A 117 -18.70 -8.50 12.02
N ALA A 118 -17.88 -7.52 12.38
CA ALA A 118 -17.73 -6.30 11.59
C ALA A 118 -17.12 -6.57 10.21
N TYR A 119 -16.11 -7.44 10.14
CA TYR A 119 -15.50 -7.86 8.88
C TYR A 119 -16.44 -8.74 8.06
N ASP A 120 -17.20 -9.63 8.68
CA ASP A 120 -18.19 -10.46 8.00
C ASP A 120 -19.30 -9.61 7.37
N ARG A 121 -19.75 -8.55 8.06
CA ARG A 121 -20.70 -7.58 7.48
C ARG A 121 -20.08 -6.81 6.30
N LYS A 122 -18.83 -6.36 6.44
CA LYS A 122 -18.12 -5.61 5.39
C LYS A 122 -17.93 -6.43 4.12
N TYR A 123 -17.56 -7.69 4.25
CA TYR A 123 -17.23 -8.59 3.14
C TYR A 123 -18.34 -9.61 2.83
N SER A 124 -19.55 -9.38 3.36
CA SER A 124 -20.70 -10.23 3.10
C SER A 124 -20.90 -10.51 1.61
N GLY A 125 -20.93 -11.79 1.23
CA GLY A 125 -21.10 -12.23 -0.15
C GLY A 125 -19.88 -12.06 -1.05
N MET A 126 -18.79 -11.48 -0.58
CA MET A 126 -17.55 -11.33 -1.36
C MET A 126 -16.74 -12.63 -1.30
N ARG A 127 -16.61 -13.29 -2.46
CA ARG A 127 -15.75 -14.45 -2.63
C ARG A 127 -14.94 -14.32 -3.92
N PHE A 128 -13.73 -14.84 -3.88
CA PHE A 128 -12.83 -14.92 -5.03
C PHE A 128 -12.85 -16.36 -5.56
N SER A 129 -13.45 -16.55 -6.73
CA SER A 129 -13.54 -17.87 -7.37
C SER A 129 -12.16 -18.36 -7.78
N LEU A 130 -11.87 -19.62 -7.49
CA LEU A 130 -10.65 -20.26 -7.97
C LEU A 130 -10.67 -20.34 -9.52
N PRO A 131 -9.53 -20.23 -10.19
CA PRO A 131 -9.45 -20.36 -11.64
C PRO A 131 -10.07 -21.67 -12.15
N ALA A 132 -10.76 -21.62 -13.29
CA ALA A 132 -11.30 -22.81 -13.94
C ALA A 132 -10.18 -23.70 -14.49
N ASP A 133 -9.10 -23.10 -14.99
CA ASP A 133 -7.91 -23.79 -15.47
C ASP A 133 -7.20 -24.51 -14.31
N PRO A 134 -6.95 -25.83 -14.41
CA PRO A 134 -6.36 -26.61 -13.33
C PRO A 134 -4.93 -26.15 -12.95
N HIS A 135 -4.11 -25.78 -13.93
CA HIS A 135 -2.73 -25.35 -13.68
C HIS A 135 -2.68 -24.01 -12.96
N LYS A 136 -3.51 -23.05 -13.40
CA LYS A 136 -3.62 -21.74 -12.75
C LYS A 136 -4.20 -21.86 -11.33
N ARG A 137 -5.17 -22.79 -11.17
CA ARG A 137 -5.75 -23.08 -9.84
C ARG A 137 -4.69 -23.62 -8.90
N GLN A 138 -3.91 -24.61 -9.33
CA GLN A 138 -2.86 -25.22 -8.51
C GLN A 138 -1.81 -24.17 -8.15
N ALA A 139 -1.31 -23.40 -9.11
CA ALA A 139 -0.34 -22.34 -8.85
C ALA A 139 -0.83 -21.33 -7.80
N LEU A 140 -2.09 -20.90 -7.89
CA LEU A 140 -2.70 -19.97 -6.92
C LEU A 140 -2.82 -20.61 -5.52
N LEU A 141 -3.19 -21.88 -5.45
CA LEU A 141 -3.31 -22.60 -4.17
C LEU A 141 -1.93 -22.85 -3.54
N ASP A 142 -0.91 -23.10 -4.34
CA ASP A 142 0.47 -23.26 -3.87
C ASP A 142 1.01 -21.93 -3.30
N GLU A 143 0.76 -20.82 -3.99
CA GLU A 143 1.09 -19.47 -3.51
C GLU A 143 0.36 -19.17 -2.19
N PHE A 144 -0.94 -19.44 -2.14
CA PHE A 144 -1.75 -19.24 -0.93
C PHE A 144 -1.28 -20.14 0.23
N ARG A 145 -0.93 -21.41 -0.05
CA ARG A 145 -0.36 -22.31 0.94
C ARG A 145 0.97 -21.79 1.50
N ALA A 146 1.86 -21.30 0.63
CA ALA A 146 3.13 -20.73 1.07
C ALA A 146 2.91 -19.56 2.05
N ALA A 147 1.98 -18.66 1.74
CA ALA A 147 1.61 -17.56 2.62
C ALA A 147 1.02 -18.06 3.96
N LEU A 148 0.14 -19.06 3.95
CA LEU A 148 -0.43 -19.65 5.18
C LEU A 148 0.64 -20.24 6.08
N CYS A 149 1.64 -20.92 5.52
CA CYS A 149 2.69 -21.59 6.27
C CYS A 149 3.68 -20.62 6.96
N THR A 150 3.61 -19.31 6.67
CA THR A 150 4.30 -18.30 7.47
C THR A 150 3.67 -18.08 8.85
N THR A 151 2.40 -18.45 9.02
CA THR A 151 1.62 -18.18 10.24
C THR A 151 1.13 -19.47 10.91
N TYR A 152 0.81 -20.49 10.12
CA TYR A 152 0.20 -21.73 10.59
C TYR A 152 1.12 -22.94 10.38
N ASN A 153 0.92 -24.00 11.15
CA ASN A 153 1.59 -25.27 10.90
C ASN A 153 1.01 -25.98 9.65
N GLU A 154 1.75 -26.94 9.11
CA GLU A 154 1.41 -27.64 7.86
C GLU A 154 0.01 -28.27 7.87
N ASN A 155 -0.36 -28.93 8.97
CA ASN A 155 -1.67 -29.57 9.08
C ASN A 155 -2.82 -28.55 8.94
N LYS A 156 -2.64 -27.36 9.53
CA LYS A 156 -3.64 -26.28 9.42
C LYS A 156 -3.64 -25.65 8.03
N CYS A 157 -2.47 -25.51 7.40
CA CYS A 157 -2.38 -25.08 6.01
C CYS A 157 -3.17 -26.02 5.08
N ASP A 158 -2.95 -27.33 5.21
CA ASP A 158 -3.64 -28.32 4.37
C ASP A 158 -5.16 -28.39 4.63
N GLU A 159 -5.59 -28.19 5.88
CA GLU A 159 -7.02 -28.07 6.21
C GLU A 159 -7.65 -26.88 5.47
N ILE A 160 -7.00 -25.69 5.52
CA ILE A 160 -7.51 -24.48 4.88
C ILE A 160 -7.53 -24.63 3.35
N ILE A 161 -6.48 -25.20 2.75
CA ILE A 161 -6.43 -25.46 1.30
C ILE A 161 -7.54 -26.38 0.87
N ARG A 162 -7.73 -27.52 1.53
CA ARG A 162 -8.83 -28.47 1.23
C ARG A 162 -10.20 -27.80 1.34
N ALA A 163 -10.39 -26.93 2.33
CA ALA A 163 -11.64 -26.19 2.47
C ALA A 163 -11.87 -25.21 1.32
N ALA A 164 -10.81 -24.53 0.87
CA ALA A 164 -10.87 -23.62 -0.28
C ALA A 164 -11.18 -24.35 -1.60
N GLU A 165 -10.54 -25.50 -1.82
CA GLU A 165 -10.81 -26.37 -2.99
C GLU A 165 -12.26 -26.86 -2.99
N LYS A 166 -12.73 -27.37 -1.87
CA LYS A 166 -14.12 -27.83 -1.73
C LYS A 166 -15.14 -26.71 -1.97
N ALA A 167 -14.82 -25.49 -1.52
CA ALA A 167 -15.66 -24.32 -1.72
C ALA A 167 -15.55 -23.73 -3.14
N GLY A 168 -14.52 -24.09 -3.91
CA GLY A 168 -14.19 -23.51 -5.21
C GLY A 168 -13.84 -22.03 -5.15
N SER A 169 -13.53 -21.51 -3.97
CA SER A 169 -13.29 -20.07 -3.79
C SER A 169 -12.57 -19.75 -2.48
N LEU A 170 -11.89 -18.61 -2.45
CA LEU A 170 -11.36 -17.98 -1.24
C LEU A 170 -12.32 -16.90 -0.72
N SER A 171 -12.31 -16.65 0.58
CA SER A 171 -12.91 -15.44 1.14
C SER A 171 -12.09 -14.21 0.73
N GLU A 172 -12.69 -13.03 0.77
CA GLU A 172 -11.98 -11.79 0.46
C GLU A 172 -10.78 -11.56 1.41
N ILE A 173 -10.90 -11.97 2.66
CA ILE A 173 -9.79 -11.87 3.64
C ILE A 173 -8.67 -12.83 3.27
N GLN A 174 -8.97 -14.09 2.93
CA GLN A 174 -7.96 -15.04 2.48
C GLN A 174 -7.21 -14.55 1.24
N ARG A 175 -7.94 -14.01 0.26
CA ARG A 175 -7.35 -13.42 -0.94
C ARG A 175 -6.44 -12.23 -0.60
N ARG A 176 -6.88 -11.32 0.25
CA ARG A 176 -6.11 -10.11 0.59
C ARG A 176 -4.84 -10.43 1.34
N PHE A 177 -4.94 -11.17 2.44
CA PHE A 177 -3.79 -11.44 3.29
C PHE A 177 -2.91 -12.56 2.76
N GLY A 178 -3.50 -13.57 2.12
CA GLY A 178 -2.76 -14.73 1.63
C GLY A 178 -2.15 -14.58 0.23
N LEU A 179 -2.63 -13.63 -0.58
CA LEU A 179 -2.11 -13.41 -1.93
C LEU A 179 -1.64 -11.95 -2.12
N HIS A 180 -2.57 -11.00 -2.05
CA HIS A 180 -2.27 -9.63 -2.42
C HIS A 180 -1.27 -8.93 -1.48
N TYR A 181 -1.48 -8.99 -0.16
CA TYR A 181 -0.58 -8.32 0.78
C TYR A 181 0.72 -9.09 0.98
N HIS A 182 0.68 -10.41 0.90
CA HIS A 182 1.89 -11.23 0.96
C HIS A 182 2.83 -10.95 -0.22
N ALA A 183 2.29 -10.87 -1.44
CA ALA A 183 3.07 -10.48 -2.61
C ALA A 183 3.64 -9.05 -2.49
N ALA A 184 2.87 -8.11 -1.95
CA ALA A 184 3.33 -6.73 -1.77
C ALA A 184 4.47 -6.59 -0.75
N GLU A 185 4.55 -7.48 0.25
CA GLU A 185 5.64 -7.51 1.22
C GLU A 185 6.98 -7.80 0.55
N MET A 186 6.99 -8.68 -0.45
CA MET A 186 8.20 -9.05 -1.20
C MET A 186 8.76 -7.90 -2.06
N LEU A 187 7.97 -6.87 -2.35
CA LEU A 187 8.35 -5.71 -3.16
C LEU A 187 8.90 -4.54 -2.33
N SER A 188 9.05 -4.71 -1.02
CA SER A 188 9.51 -3.63 -0.15
C SER A 188 10.94 -3.19 -0.44
N SER A 189 11.82 -4.12 -0.89
CA SER A 189 13.18 -3.80 -1.33
C SER A 189 13.19 -2.86 -2.52
N ASP A 190 12.33 -3.10 -3.52
CA ASP A 190 12.24 -2.29 -4.73
C ASP A 190 11.87 -0.83 -4.41
N VAL A 191 11.01 -0.63 -3.41
CA VAL A 191 10.65 0.72 -2.92
C VAL A 191 11.85 1.41 -2.29
N ILE A 192 12.59 0.70 -1.43
CA ILE A 192 13.78 1.25 -0.75
C ILE A 192 14.85 1.61 -1.77
N GLU A 193 15.16 0.70 -2.68
CA GLU A 193 16.15 0.91 -3.76
C GLU A 193 15.71 2.05 -4.70
N GLY A 194 14.43 2.10 -5.03
CA GLY A 194 13.85 3.18 -5.83
C GLY A 194 13.99 4.56 -5.18
N LEU A 195 13.75 4.67 -3.88
CA LEU A 195 13.97 5.90 -3.12
C LEU A 195 15.46 6.26 -3.06
N ALA A 196 16.32 5.26 -2.81
CA ALA A 196 17.77 5.45 -2.77
C ALA A 196 18.32 5.95 -4.11
N SER A 197 17.81 5.47 -5.24
CA SER A 197 18.17 5.95 -6.58
C SER A 197 17.86 7.44 -6.78
N GLN A 198 16.95 8.00 -6.02
CA GLN A 198 16.60 9.42 -6.00
C GLN A 198 17.30 10.20 -4.86
N GLY A 199 18.26 9.57 -4.15
CA GLY A 199 18.99 10.20 -3.05
C GLY A 199 18.17 10.36 -1.77
N ILE A 200 17.11 9.57 -1.59
CA ILE A 200 16.21 9.58 -0.44
C ILE A 200 16.45 8.29 0.36
N TYR A 201 16.95 8.42 1.59
CA TYR A 201 17.36 7.31 2.46
C TYR A 201 16.60 7.33 3.78
N PRO A 202 15.28 7.01 3.81
CA PRO A 202 14.46 7.16 5.00
C PRO A 202 14.88 6.25 6.15
N TYR A 203 15.55 5.15 5.85
CA TYR A 203 16.01 4.16 6.83
C TYR A 203 17.51 4.25 7.14
N TYR A 204 18.17 5.35 6.76
CA TYR A 204 19.59 5.54 7.01
C TYR A 204 19.93 5.39 8.50
N GLY A 205 20.93 4.57 8.80
CA GLY A 205 21.35 4.27 10.18
C GLY A 205 20.41 3.34 10.95
N LEU A 206 19.33 2.84 10.32
CA LEU A 206 18.40 1.88 10.94
C LEU A 206 18.63 0.44 10.46
N LEU A 207 19.28 0.27 9.32
CA LEU A 207 19.64 -1.03 8.75
C LEU A 207 21.12 -1.31 9.01
N GLU A 208 21.47 -2.55 9.38
CA GLU A 208 22.85 -2.96 9.67
C GLU A 208 23.81 -2.85 8.48
N GLN A 209 23.30 -2.64 7.28
CA GLN A 209 24.05 -2.55 6.03
C GLN A 209 23.67 -1.32 5.20
N ASP A 210 23.55 -0.15 5.83
CA ASP A 210 23.36 1.06 5.05
C ASP A 210 24.59 1.30 4.16
N PRO A 211 24.45 1.39 2.83
CA PRO A 211 25.56 1.79 1.98
C PRO A 211 26.01 3.20 2.40
N GLU A 212 27.31 3.40 2.54
CA GLU A 212 27.84 4.76 2.70
C GLU A 212 27.38 5.62 1.52
N PRO A 213 26.91 6.84 1.76
CA PRO A 213 26.33 7.72 0.76
C PRO A 213 27.34 8.26 -0.24
#